data_2f69b7934a1ad8eaf7c3f1460766448b
#
_entry.id   2f69b7934a1ad8eaf7c3f1460766448b
#
_cell.length_a   1.000
_cell.length_b   1.000
_cell.length_c   1.000
_cell.angle_alpha   90.00
_cell.angle_beta   90.00
_cell.angle_gamma   90.00
#
_symmetry.space_group_name_H-M   'P 1'
#
loop_
_entity.id
_entity.type
_entity.pdbx_description
1 polymer ?
#
loop_
_entity_poly.entity_id
_entity_poly.type
_entity_poly.pdbx_seq_one_letter_code
_entity_poly.pdbx_strand_id
1 'polypeptide(L)'
;MHSFEIFNRPWGFYKTVFLSEFVQAKIIQVFPKQQLSLQYHKKREEHWVIIKGQGMMTIGESTREVMEGGYIFIPKGCKHRIKNTSEKNPLIISEVQLGTYFGEDDIIRIEDDYNRV
;
A
#
# COMPACT_ATOMS: atom_id res chain seq x y z
N MET A 1 -5.71 -23.73 10.37
CA MET A 1 -5.33 -22.80 9.29
C MET A 1 -6.40 -21.73 9.14
N HIS A 2 -5.96 -20.48 9.02
CA HIS A 2 -6.87 -19.36 8.77
C HIS A 2 -6.87 -19.01 7.29
N SER A 3 -8.06 -18.80 6.73
CA SER A 3 -8.17 -18.23 5.40
C SER A 3 -8.56 -16.76 5.56
N PHE A 4 -7.90 -15.92 4.81
CA PHE A 4 -8.12 -14.48 4.85
C PHE A 4 -8.91 -14.05 3.63
N GLU A 5 -9.87 -13.15 3.85
CA GLU A 5 -10.65 -12.59 2.76
C GLU A 5 -9.74 -11.76 1.85
N ILE A 6 -9.92 -11.92 0.55
CA ILE A 6 -9.18 -11.16 -0.47
C ILE A 6 -10.06 -10.00 -0.92
N PHE A 7 -9.49 -8.81 -0.87
CA PHE A 7 -10.15 -7.59 -1.32
C PHE A 7 -9.57 -7.18 -2.67
N ASN A 8 -10.30 -7.44 -3.74
CA ASN A 8 -9.85 -7.12 -5.09
C ASN A 8 -9.98 -5.63 -5.37
N ARG A 9 -8.99 -5.09 -6.08
CA ARG A 9 -8.90 -3.68 -6.47
C ARG A 9 -8.45 -3.61 -7.93
N PRO A 10 -8.66 -2.47 -8.61
CA PRO A 10 -8.24 -2.36 -10.02
C PRO A 10 -6.75 -2.62 -10.25
N TRP A 11 -5.91 -2.31 -9.28
CA TRP A 11 -4.45 -2.44 -9.37
C TRP A 11 -3.92 -3.78 -8.85
N GLY A 12 -4.73 -4.61 -8.23
CA GLY A 12 -4.29 -5.86 -7.61
C GLY A 12 -5.25 -6.34 -6.55
N PHE A 13 -4.72 -6.69 -5.39
CA PHE A 13 -5.55 -7.10 -4.25
C PHE A 13 -4.79 -6.98 -2.94
N TYR A 14 -5.53 -7.05 -1.83
CA TYR A 14 -4.90 -7.16 -0.52
C TYR A 14 -5.67 -8.12 0.38
N LYS A 15 -4.99 -8.56 1.44
CA LYS A 15 -5.57 -9.35 2.53
C LYS A 15 -5.24 -8.65 3.83
N THR A 16 -6.24 -8.53 4.72
CA THR A 16 -5.99 -8.10 6.09
C THR A 16 -5.63 -9.36 6.88
N VAL A 17 -4.40 -9.42 7.38
CA VAL A 17 -3.89 -10.59 8.08
C VAL A 17 -3.96 -10.45 9.59
N PHE A 18 -4.11 -9.23 10.08
CA PHE A 18 -4.31 -8.95 11.50
C PHE A 18 -5.00 -7.60 11.68
N LEU A 19 -5.96 -7.54 12.59
CA LEU A 19 -6.65 -6.29 12.92
C LEU A 19 -6.96 -6.27 14.40
N SER A 20 -6.55 -5.21 15.08
CA SER A 20 -6.89 -4.96 16.48
C SER A 20 -7.19 -3.47 16.64
N GLU A 21 -7.37 -3.05 17.90
CA GLU A 21 -7.65 -1.65 18.21
C GLU A 21 -6.52 -0.71 17.82
N PHE A 22 -5.28 -1.19 17.80
CA PHE A 22 -4.10 -0.35 17.63
C PHE A 22 -3.35 -0.56 16.32
N VAL A 23 -3.62 -1.66 15.62
CA VAL A 23 -2.84 -2.05 14.46
C VAL A 23 -3.68 -2.79 13.43
N GLN A 24 -3.40 -2.52 12.16
CA GLN A 24 -3.88 -3.34 11.06
C GLN A 24 -2.70 -3.77 10.21
N ALA A 25 -2.58 -5.05 9.91
CA ALA A 25 -1.54 -5.57 9.04
C ALA A 25 -2.17 -6.16 7.79
N LYS A 26 -1.59 -5.84 6.64
CA LYS A 26 -2.06 -6.28 5.33
C LYS A 26 -0.92 -6.86 4.51
N ILE A 27 -1.27 -7.78 3.63
CA ILE A 27 -0.39 -8.19 2.53
C ILE A 27 -1.03 -7.66 1.25
N ILE A 28 -0.27 -6.88 0.50
CA ILE A 28 -0.73 -6.22 -0.72
C ILE A 28 0.01 -6.80 -1.90
N GLN A 29 -0.70 -7.12 -2.97
CA GLN A 29 -0.09 -7.54 -4.22
C GLN A 29 -0.53 -6.59 -5.33
N VAL A 30 0.46 -5.99 -6.00
CA VAL A 30 0.24 -5.06 -7.12
C VAL A 30 0.57 -5.79 -8.41
N PHE A 31 -0.37 -5.80 -9.35
CA PHE A 31 -0.18 -6.43 -10.66
C PHE A 31 0.89 -5.69 -11.47
N PRO A 32 1.56 -6.40 -12.42
CA PRO A 32 2.58 -5.76 -13.26
C PRO A 32 2.08 -4.46 -13.89
N LYS A 33 2.93 -3.44 -13.85
CA LYS A 33 2.68 -2.11 -14.42
C LYS A 33 1.55 -1.30 -13.78
N GLN A 34 0.84 -1.85 -12.81
CA GLN A 34 -0.21 -1.13 -12.09
C GLN A 34 0.37 -0.29 -10.95
N GLN A 35 -0.40 0.69 -10.51
CA GLN A 35 -0.02 1.52 -9.37
C GLN A 35 -1.25 1.85 -8.52
N LEU A 36 -1.02 2.07 -7.25
CA LEU A 36 -2.04 2.56 -6.35
C LEU A 36 -2.33 4.04 -6.64
N SER A 37 -3.42 4.56 -6.11
CA SER A 37 -3.69 5.99 -6.18
C SER A 37 -2.62 6.78 -5.41
N LEU A 38 -2.42 8.03 -5.79
CA LEU A 38 -1.68 8.97 -4.96
C LEU A 38 -2.63 9.39 -3.84
N GLN A 39 -2.30 9.04 -2.62
CA GLN A 39 -3.23 9.12 -1.50
C GLN A 39 -2.52 9.47 -0.18
N TYR A 40 -3.30 9.87 0.82
CA TYR A 40 -2.79 10.04 2.17
C TYR A 40 -3.85 9.63 3.19
N HIS A 41 -3.43 9.45 4.45
CA HIS A 41 -4.29 9.07 5.57
C HIS A 41 -4.06 10.03 6.72
N LYS A 42 -5.14 10.40 7.40
CA LYS A 42 -5.06 11.36 8.52
C LYS A 42 -4.91 10.69 9.88
N LYS A 43 -5.36 9.45 10.00
CA LYS A 43 -5.51 8.79 11.31
C LYS A 43 -4.56 7.62 11.54
N ARG A 44 -3.69 7.32 10.57
CA ARG A 44 -2.72 6.24 10.69
C ARG A 44 -1.41 6.57 9.99
N GLU A 45 -0.34 5.99 10.50
CA GLU A 45 0.94 5.92 9.82
C GLU A 45 1.12 4.50 9.27
N GLU A 46 2.02 4.30 8.33
CA GLU A 46 2.23 3.01 7.72
C GLU A 46 3.70 2.66 7.64
N HIS A 47 3.98 1.36 7.83
CA HIS A 47 5.31 0.79 7.74
C HIS A 47 5.24 -0.34 6.73
N TRP A 48 6.00 -0.24 5.65
CA TRP A 48 5.97 -1.20 4.56
C TRP A 48 7.28 -1.92 4.43
N VAL A 49 7.23 -3.23 4.16
CA VAL A 49 8.39 -4.02 3.77
C VAL A 49 8.08 -4.64 2.41
N ILE A 50 8.99 -4.45 1.46
CA ILE A 50 8.86 -5.08 0.15
C ILE A 50 9.27 -6.55 0.29
N ILE A 51 8.30 -7.45 0.12
CA ILE A 51 8.53 -8.89 0.25
C ILE A 51 9.12 -9.45 -1.03
N LYS A 52 8.59 -9.03 -2.18
CA LYS A 52 9.02 -9.55 -3.47
C LYS A 52 8.72 -8.54 -4.57
N GLY A 53 9.63 -8.47 -5.54
CA GLY A 53 9.46 -7.62 -6.71
C GLY A 53 10.17 -6.29 -6.57
N GLN A 54 9.83 -5.37 -7.48
CA GLN A 54 10.44 -4.05 -7.55
C GLN A 54 9.39 -3.01 -7.91
N GLY A 55 9.62 -1.79 -7.49
CA GLY A 55 8.69 -0.71 -7.77
C GLY A 55 9.31 0.66 -7.67
N MET A 56 8.46 1.65 -7.92
CA MET A 56 8.80 3.06 -7.74
C MET A 56 7.91 3.61 -6.65
N MET A 57 8.51 4.10 -5.57
CA MET A 57 7.78 4.66 -4.43
C MET A 57 7.83 6.17 -4.46
N THR A 58 6.66 6.80 -4.36
CA THR A 58 6.53 8.24 -4.20
C THR A 58 6.13 8.54 -2.76
N ILE A 59 6.88 9.40 -2.08
CA ILE A 59 6.58 9.89 -0.74
C ILE A 59 6.75 11.40 -0.77
N GLY A 60 5.65 12.14 -0.54
CA GLY A 60 5.67 13.59 -0.68
C GLY A 60 6.10 14.00 -2.07
N GLU A 61 7.19 14.75 -2.16
CA GLU A 61 7.75 15.22 -3.42
C GLU A 61 8.88 14.33 -3.96
N SER A 62 9.22 13.25 -3.25
CA SER A 62 10.35 12.38 -3.60
C SER A 62 9.88 11.07 -4.19
N THR A 63 10.61 10.59 -5.20
CA THR A 63 10.42 9.24 -5.74
C THR A 63 11.73 8.47 -5.68
N ARG A 64 11.63 7.17 -5.42
CA ARG A 64 12.80 6.29 -5.39
C ARG A 64 12.43 4.87 -5.80
N GLU A 65 13.39 4.15 -6.33
CA GLU A 65 13.22 2.74 -6.60
C GLU A 65 13.25 1.95 -5.28
N VAL A 66 12.42 0.92 -5.20
CA VAL A 66 12.37 0.00 -4.05
C VAL A 66 12.41 -1.43 -4.56
N MET A 67 12.95 -2.33 -3.74
CA MET A 67 13.08 -3.74 -4.09
C MET A 67 12.99 -4.61 -2.83
N GLU A 68 13.07 -5.91 -3.02
CA GLU A 68 12.98 -6.89 -1.93
C GLU A 68 13.83 -6.50 -0.72
N GLY A 69 13.22 -6.57 0.46
CA GLY A 69 13.85 -6.21 1.72
C GLY A 69 13.79 -4.72 2.04
N GLY A 70 13.33 -3.88 1.11
CA GLY A 70 13.22 -2.45 1.35
C GLY A 70 12.18 -2.12 2.39
N TYR A 71 12.47 -1.14 3.25
CA TYR A 71 11.56 -0.64 4.27
C TYR A 71 11.15 0.79 3.95
N ILE A 72 9.86 1.08 4.11
CA ILE A 72 9.30 2.39 3.82
C ILE A 72 8.45 2.83 4.99
N PHE A 73 8.72 4.02 5.53
CA PHE A 73 7.87 4.65 6.54
C PHE A 73 7.04 5.76 5.91
N ILE A 74 5.74 5.73 6.15
CA ILE A 74 4.80 6.73 5.63
C ILE A 74 4.11 7.39 6.82
N PRO A 75 4.47 8.65 7.15
CA PRO A 75 3.83 9.37 8.25
C PRO A 75 2.37 9.72 7.95
N LYS A 76 1.60 10.02 8.99
CA LYS A 76 0.24 10.56 8.83
C LYS A 76 0.27 11.80 7.95
N GLY A 77 -0.70 11.92 7.06
CA GLY A 77 -0.84 13.07 6.18
C GLY A 77 0.12 13.12 5.00
N CYS A 78 1.04 12.17 4.90
CA CYS A 78 2.03 12.17 3.83
C CYS A 78 1.47 11.51 2.57
N LYS A 79 1.51 12.23 1.45
CA LYS A 79 1.09 11.71 0.14
C LYS A 79 2.04 10.60 -0.29
N HIS A 80 1.48 9.52 -0.78
CA HIS A 80 2.31 8.39 -1.21
C HIS A 80 1.62 7.57 -2.29
N ARG A 81 2.44 6.84 -3.04
CA ARG A 81 2.00 5.95 -4.11
C ARG A 81 3.11 4.95 -4.40
N ILE A 82 2.75 3.71 -4.67
CA ILE A 82 3.70 2.74 -5.21
C ILE A 82 3.22 2.23 -6.57
N LYS A 83 4.19 2.06 -7.48
CA LYS A 83 3.96 1.49 -8.81
C LYS A 83 4.80 0.23 -8.95
N ASN A 84 4.19 -0.82 -9.48
CA ASN A 84 4.93 -2.02 -9.89
C ASN A 84 5.56 -1.74 -11.26
N THR A 85 6.88 -1.67 -11.32
CA THR A 85 7.60 -1.35 -12.56
C THR A 85 7.94 -2.58 -13.40
N SER A 86 7.66 -3.78 -12.90
CA SER A 86 7.88 -5.02 -13.66
C SER A 86 6.77 -5.22 -14.69
N GLU A 87 7.12 -5.80 -15.83
CA GLU A 87 6.15 -6.15 -16.85
C GLU A 87 5.51 -7.51 -16.61
N LYS A 88 6.13 -8.37 -15.81
CA LYS A 88 5.73 -9.77 -15.66
C LYS A 88 5.46 -10.21 -14.22
N ASN A 89 6.13 -9.61 -13.26
CA ASN A 89 6.16 -10.11 -11.88
C ASN A 89 5.30 -9.26 -10.94
N PRO A 90 4.64 -9.89 -9.95
CA PRO A 90 3.90 -9.13 -8.96
C PRO A 90 4.84 -8.40 -8.01
N LEU A 91 4.33 -7.34 -7.42
CA LEU A 91 4.99 -6.63 -6.32
C LEU A 91 4.20 -6.97 -5.05
N ILE A 92 4.87 -7.57 -4.08
CA ILE A 92 4.23 -8.02 -2.83
C ILE A 92 4.79 -7.23 -1.66
N ILE A 93 3.90 -6.66 -0.87
CA ILE A 93 4.23 -5.73 0.21
C ILE A 93 3.55 -6.18 1.50
N SER A 94 4.31 -6.16 2.59
CA SER A 94 3.76 -6.26 3.94
C SER A 94 3.56 -4.86 4.48
N GLU A 95 2.34 -4.51 4.89
CA GLU A 95 2.00 -3.19 5.39
C GLU A 95 1.48 -3.30 6.82
N VAL A 96 2.08 -2.54 7.73
CA VAL A 96 1.60 -2.43 9.11
C VAL A 96 1.15 -0.99 9.33
N GLN A 97 -0.12 -0.84 9.68
CA GLN A 97 -0.76 0.45 9.96
C GLN A 97 -0.88 0.64 11.46
N LEU A 98 -0.40 1.75 11.97
CA LEU A 98 -0.49 2.11 13.39
C LEU A 98 -1.28 3.42 13.52
N GLY A 99 -2.27 3.43 14.41
CA GLY A 99 -3.07 4.63 14.58
C GLY A 99 -4.34 4.39 15.37
N THR A 100 -5.32 5.26 15.16
CA THR A 100 -6.58 5.25 15.90
C THR A 100 -7.76 4.79 15.08
N TYR A 101 -7.59 4.66 13.77
CA TYR A 101 -8.67 4.30 12.87
C TYR A 101 -8.11 3.73 11.56
N PHE A 102 -8.66 2.60 11.10
CA PHE A 102 -8.16 1.88 9.94
C PHE A 102 -9.19 1.73 8.82
N GLY A 103 -10.29 2.46 8.88
CA GLY A 103 -11.32 2.37 7.86
C GLY A 103 -10.88 2.90 6.50
N GLU A 104 -11.45 2.34 5.44
CA GLU A 104 -11.12 2.73 4.06
C GLU A 104 -11.57 4.14 3.73
N ASP A 105 -12.48 4.73 4.49
CA ASP A 105 -12.90 6.11 4.32
C ASP A 105 -11.84 7.13 4.78
N ASP A 106 -10.75 6.68 5.42
CA ASP A 106 -9.58 7.53 5.69
C ASP A 106 -8.56 7.48 4.54
N ILE A 107 -8.95 7.02 3.38
CA ILE A 107 -8.13 7.10 2.17
C ILE A 107 -8.57 8.33 1.39
N ILE A 108 -7.68 9.32 1.32
CA ILE A 108 -7.95 10.54 0.55
C ILE A 108 -7.12 10.46 -0.73
N ARG A 109 -7.81 10.21 -1.85
CA ARG A 109 -7.16 10.05 -3.15
C ARG A 109 -7.01 11.37 -3.86
N ILE A 110 -5.80 11.64 -4.36
CA ILE A 110 -5.49 12.87 -5.09
C ILE A 110 -5.44 12.58 -6.58
N GLU A 111 -4.80 11.46 -6.96
CA GLU A 111 -4.74 10.98 -8.34
C GLU A 111 -5.01 9.49 -8.33
N ASP A 112 -5.78 9.01 -9.30
CA ASP A 112 -6.11 7.59 -9.41
C ASP A 112 -6.31 7.23 -10.88
N ASP A 113 -5.54 6.25 -11.37
CA ASP A 113 -5.62 5.78 -12.76
C ASP A 113 -6.99 5.16 -13.09
N TYR A 114 -7.79 4.85 -12.08
CA TYR A 114 -9.07 4.16 -12.23
C TYR A 114 -10.26 5.06 -11.92
N ASN A 115 -10.04 6.37 -11.85
CA ASN A 115 -11.09 7.38 -11.65
C ASN A 115 -11.93 7.22 -10.38
N ARG A 116 -11.30 6.81 -9.28
CA ARG A 116 -11.97 6.71 -7.97
C ARG A 116 -11.85 7.99 -7.14
N VAL A 117 -11.26 9.01 -7.72
CA VAL A 117 -11.08 10.31 -7.06
C VAL A 117 -12.41 11.06 -7.06
#